data_d4a057a7cd3c2035a1a4a56129c5b70d
#
_entry.id   d4a057a7cd3c2035a1a4a56129c5b70d
#
_cell.length_a   1.000
_cell.length_b   1.000
_cell.length_c   1.000
_cell.angle_alpha   90.00
_cell.angle_beta   90.00
_cell.angle_gamma   90.00
#
_symmetry.space_group_name_H-M   'P 1'
#
loop_
_entity.id
_entity.type
_entity.pdbx_description
1 polymer ?
#
loop_
_entity_poly.entity_id
_entity_poly.type
_entity_poly.pdbx_seq_one_letter_code
_entity_poly.pdbx_strand_id
1 'polypeptide(L)'
;MEIDKTERSNQDKSKAPFRGLGVVSWGWRIVILYGGFMLLILFLVYKTTTVKDDLVSPDYYAKELKFQEQVDKQKRTHELKEQLSWNVDGKKIDIQFPTEMLSKNVKAEILFYNASEAKRDFTVACSPDSNGLCQVNSAKLQHGVYEMKIDWSAGGVNYYNEGTINIQ
;
A
#
# COMPACT_ATOMS: atom_id res chain seq x y z
N MET A 1 -90.68 44.68 -5.85
CA MET A 1 -90.55 43.27 -5.98
C MET A 1 -89.07 42.95 -5.77
N GLU A 2 -88.82 42.65 -4.60
CA GLU A 2 -87.56 42.54 -3.92
C GLU A 2 -87.09 41.07 -4.06
N ILE A 3 -85.95 40.78 -4.67
CA ILE A 3 -85.38 39.47 -4.65
C ILE A 3 -83.84 39.63 -4.53
N ASP A 4 -83.39 39.33 -3.39
CA ASP A 4 -82.29 38.58 -2.91
C ASP A 4 -80.89 38.91 -3.37
N LYS A 5 -80.20 39.64 -2.49
CA LYS A 5 -78.78 39.98 -2.52
C LYS A 5 -77.94 39.15 -1.54
N THR A 6 -78.28 37.87 -1.24
CA THR A 6 -77.68 37.20 -0.08
C THR A 6 -76.77 35.95 -0.44
N GLU A 7 -76.45 35.75 -1.66
CA GLU A 7 -75.69 34.52 -2.02
C GLU A 7 -74.33 34.75 -2.68
N ARG A 8 -73.63 35.86 -2.48
CA ARG A 8 -72.27 36.06 -3.01
C ARG A 8 -71.18 36.33 -1.98
N SER A 9 -71.26 35.80 -0.82
CA SER A 9 -70.29 36.09 0.24
C SER A 9 -69.71 34.88 0.91
N ASN A 10 -69.53 33.73 0.22
CA ASN A 10 -68.92 32.60 0.90
C ASN A 10 -68.14 31.62 0.06
N GLN A 11 -67.39 32.11 -0.92
CA GLN A 11 -66.43 31.23 -1.66
C GLN A 11 -65.12 31.95 -1.94
N ASP A 12 -64.42 32.44 -0.93
CA ASP A 12 -63.00 32.78 -1.11
C ASP A 12 -62.21 32.73 0.20
N LYS A 13 -62.23 31.57 0.87
CA LYS A 13 -61.37 31.32 2.02
C LYS A 13 -60.80 29.91 2.00
N SER A 14 -60.10 29.53 0.94
CA SER A 14 -59.26 28.34 1.03
C SER A 14 -58.23 28.25 -0.10
N LYS A 15 -57.28 29.15 -0.11
CA LYS A 15 -55.96 28.86 -0.70
C LYS A 15 -54.96 29.73 0.04
N ALA A 16 -54.53 29.27 1.20
CA ALA A 16 -53.29 29.70 1.75
C ALA A 16 -52.16 29.26 0.78
N PRO A 17 -51.41 30.16 0.19
CA PRO A 17 -50.28 29.73 -0.63
C PRO A 17 -49.26 29.09 0.29
N PHE A 18 -48.91 27.85 -0.03
CA PHE A 18 -47.73 27.16 0.51
C PHE A 18 -46.55 28.13 0.40
N ARG A 19 -46.17 28.76 1.48
CA ARG A 19 -44.92 29.54 1.61
C ARG A 19 -43.76 28.59 1.69
N GLY A 20 -43.55 27.80 0.63
CA GLY A 20 -42.39 27.00 0.45
C GLY A 20 -41.31 27.86 -0.25
N LEU A 21 -40.15 27.98 0.39
CA LEU A 21 -38.80 28.21 -0.14
C LEU A 21 -38.59 29.07 -1.42
N GLY A 22 -39.63 29.73 -1.95
CA GLY A 22 -39.60 30.50 -3.18
C GLY A 22 -39.28 31.98 -3.06
N VAL A 23 -38.98 32.50 -1.87
CA VAL A 23 -38.78 33.92 -1.62
C VAL A 23 -37.31 34.31 -1.42
N VAL A 24 -36.39 33.42 -1.75
CA VAL A 24 -35.00 33.83 -1.82
C VAL A 24 -34.84 34.57 -3.15
N SER A 25 -34.73 35.91 -3.07
CA SER A 25 -34.42 36.78 -4.21
C SER A 25 -33.30 36.14 -5.05
N TRP A 26 -33.41 36.20 -6.37
CA TRP A 26 -32.40 35.67 -7.31
C TRP A 26 -30.95 36.02 -6.89
N GLY A 27 -30.72 37.26 -6.41
CA GLY A 27 -29.43 37.68 -5.87
C GLY A 27 -28.94 36.88 -4.68
N TRP A 28 -29.84 36.48 -3.74
CA TRP A 28 -29.46 35.62 -2.59
C TRP A 28 -29.04 34.24 -3.02
N ARG A 29 -29.60 33.67 -4.05
CA ARG A 29 -29.18 32.37 -4.61
C ARG A 29 -27.74 32.39 -5.09
N ILE A 30 -27.34 33.48 -5.74
CA ILE A 30 -25.96 33.69 -6.18
C ILE A 30 -25.01 33.85 -4.99
N VAL A 31 -25.42 34.65 -3.98
CA VAL A 31 -24.62 34.83 -2.75
C VAL A 31 -24.40 33.52 -2.02
N ILE A 32 -25.45 32.69 -1.88
CA ILE A 32 -25.36 31.38 -1.24
C ILE A 32 -24.44 30.43 -2.02
N LEU A 33 -24.60 30.39 -3.36
CA LEU A 33 -23.79 29.55 -4.22
C LEU A 33 -22.32 29.95 -4.15
N TYR A 34 -22.03 31.25 -4.29
CA TYR A 34 -20.66 31.77 -4.26
C TYR A 34 -20.03 31.66 -2.86
N GLY A 35 -20.80 31.97 -1.81
CA GLY A 35 -20.38 31.80 -0.42
C GLY A 35 -20.09 30.34 -0.08
N GLY A 36 -20.97 29.43 -0.52
CA GLY A 36 -20.76 27.97 -0.36
C GLY A 36 -19.49 27.49 -1.08
N PHE A 37 -19.27 27.98 -2.29
CA PHE A 37 -18.03 27.67 -3.03
C PHE A 37 -16.77 28.21 -2.32
N MET A 38 -16.82 29.44 -1.82
CA MET A 38 -15.72 30.02 -1.03
C MET A 38 -15.43 29.20 0.22
N LEU A 39 -16.47 28.80 0.96
CA LEU A 39 -16.31 27.96 2.14
C LEU A 39 -15.74 26.59 1.79
N LEU A 40 -16.15 25.99 0.68
CA LEU A 40 -15.58 24.75 0.17
C LEU A 40 -14.07 24.88 -0.07
N ILE A 41 -13.66 25.92 -0.76
CA ILE A 41 -12.23 26.16 -1.03
C ILE A 41 -11.45 26.37 0.26
N LEU A 42 -11.96 27.18 1.19
CA LEU A 42 -11.33 27.38 2.50
C LEU A 42 -11.23 26.07 3.30
N PHE A 43 -12.27 25.25 3.24
CA PHE A 43 -12.25 23.91 3.86
C PHE A 43 -11.20 23.00 3.24
N LEU A 44 -11.07 22.97 1.91
CA LEU A 44 -10.03 22.20 1.22
C LEU A 44 -8.62 22.69 1.58
N VAL A 45 -8.40 24.01 1.60
CA VAL A 45 -7.13 24.59 2.03
C VAL A 45 -6.82 24.21 3.48
N TYR A 46 -7.79 24.34 4.38
CA TYR A 46 -7.63 23.92 5.77
C TYR A 46 -7.29 22.43 5.87
N LYS A 47 -7.99 21.57 5.14
CA LYS A 47 -7.69 20.13 5.08
C LYS A 47 -6.27 19.87 4.56
N THR A 48 -5.85 20.56 3.50
CA THR A 48 -4.51 20.40 2.92
C THR A 48 -3.42 20.84 3.89
N THR A 49 -3.62 21.93 4.64
CA THR A 49 -2.64 22.38 5.64
C THR A 49 -2.61 21.50 6.91
N THR A 50 -3.69 20.74 7.15
CA THR A 50 -3.76 19.81 8.30
C THR A 50 -3.14 18.45 7.98
N VAL A 51 -3.06 18.07 6.71
CA VAL A 51 -2.28 16.91 6.26
C VAL A 51 -0.81 17.36 6.32
N LYS A 52 -0.15 16.98 7.39
CA LYS A 52 1.31 17.07 7.48
C LYS A 52 1.87 16.01 6.56
N ASP A 53 2.07 16.33 5.30
CA ASP A 53 3.03 15.62 4.49
C ASP A 53 4.40 15.97 5.08
N ASP A 54 4.91 15.10 5.92
CA ASP A 54 6.29 15.15 6.41
C ASP A 54 7.24 14.90 5.22
N LEU A 55 7.25 15.86 4.28
CA LEU A 55 8.16 15.87 3.13
C LEU A 55 9.63 16.03 3.57
N VAL A 56 9.86 16.31 4.85
CA VAL A 56 11.20 16.42 5.46
C VAL A 56 11.21 15.68 6.80
N SER A 57 10.84 14.41 6.76
CA SER A 57 11.03 13.53 7.91
C SER A 57 12.53 13.28 8.07
N PRO A 58 13.10 13.36 9.30
CA PRO A 58 14.46 12.86 9.59
C PRO A 58 14.64 11.41 9.12
N ASP A 59 13.53 10.70 8.94
CA ASP A 59 13.41 9.33 8.47
C ASP A 59 13.66 9.18 6.95
N TYR A 60 13.60 10.27 6.18
CA TYR A 60 13.88 10.22 4.73
C TYR A 60 15.33 9.84 4.46
N TYR A 61 16.28 10.47 5.15
CA TYR A 61 17.71 10.14 5.03
C TYR A 61 17.99 8.71 5.49
N ALA A 62 17.31 8.25 6.55
CA ALA A 62 17.46 6.87 7.01
C ALA A 62 16.90 5.86 6.00
N LYS A 63 15.80 6.17 5.33
CA LYS A 63 15.24 5.36 4.24
C LYS A 63 16.14 5.35 3.01
N GLU A 64 16.69 6.50 2.64
CA GLU A 64 17.62 6.63 1.53
C GLU A 64 18.89 5.81 1.76
N LEU A 65 19.47 5.89 2.97
CA LEU A 65 20.63 5.08 3.33
C LEU A 65 20.34 3.57 3.26
N LYS A 66 19.18 3.13 3.76
CA LYS A 66 18.77 1.72 3.68
C LYS A 66 18.57 1.28 2.23
N PHE A 67 17.97 2.14 1.40
CA PHE A 67 17.81 1.85 -0.02
C PHE A 67 19.18 1.75 -0.73
N GLN A 68 20.08 2.68 -0.44
CA GLN A 68 21.43 2.63 -1.00
C GLN A 68 22.19 1.38 -0.57
N GLU A 69 22.06 0.99 0.71
CA GLU A 69 22.63 -0.26 1.22
C GLU A 69 22.10 -1.50 0.47
N GLN A 70 20.81 -1.53 0.18
CA GLN A 70 20.19 -2.62 -0.57
C GLN A 70 20.70 -2.67 -2.01
N VAL A 71 20.80 -1.53 -2.68
CA VAL A 71 21.37 -1.43 -4.02
C VAL A 71 22.83 -1.92 -4.05
N ASP A 72 23.60 -1.57 -3.03
CA ASP A 72 24.99 -2.01 -2.94
C ASP A 72 25.12 -3.52 -2.66
N LYS A 73 24.20 -4.11 -1.88
CA LYS A 73 24.10 -5.56 -1.69
C LYS A 73 23.80 -6.27 -3.02
N GLN A 74 22.83 -5.76 -3.80
CA GLN A 74 22.47 -6.31 -5.11
C GLN A 74 23.62 -6.24 -6.10
N LYS A 75 24.33 -5.11 -6.17
CA LYS A 75 25.51 -4.96 -7.04
C LYS A 75 26.58 -5.99 -6.72
N ARG A 76 26.94 -6.13 -5.42
CA ARG A 76 27.91 -7.14 -4.99
C ARG A 76 27.50 -8.56 -5.36
N THR A 77 26.19 -8.84 -5.27
CA THR A 77 25.65 -10.14 -5.67
C THR A 77 25.83 -10.38 -7.18
N HIS A 78 25.58 -9.37 -8.02
CA HIS A 78 25.75 -9.48 -9.47
C HIS A 78 27.21 -9.61 -9.92
N GLU A 79 28.16 -9.14 -9.11
CA GLU A 79 29.59 -9.24 -9.36
C GLU A 79 30.18 -10.62 -9.03
N LEU A 80 29.40 -11.50 -8.38
CA LEU A 80 29.86 -12.86 -8.08
C LEU A 80 29.97 -13.70 -9.37
N LYS A 81 30.98 -14.53 -9.44
CA LYS A 81 31.18 -15.46 -10.57
C LYS A 81 30.07 -16.49 -10.70
N GLU A 82 29.62 -17.00 -9.55
CA GLU A 82 28.51 -17.92 -9.44
C GLU A 82 27.34 -17.20 -8.82
N GLN A 83 26.17 -17.31 -9.44
CA GLN A 83 24.94 -16.71 -8.91
C GLN A 83 24.25 -17.71 -7.99
N LEU A 84 23.60 -17.18 -6.95
CA LEU A 84 22.68 -17.96 -6.14
C LEU A 84 21.54 -18.46 -7.01
N SER A 85 21.23 -19.75 -6.92
CA SER A 85 20.14 -20.37 -7.65
C SER A 85 19.19 -21.10 -6.72
N TRP A 86 17.95 -21.29 -7.14
CA TRP A 86 16.96 -22.02 -6.39
C TRP A 86 16.10 -22.90 -7.29
N ASN A 87 15.63 -23.99 -6.72
CA ASN A 87 14.73 -24.93 -7.37
C ASN A 87 13.62 -25.31 -6.40
N VAL A 88 12.37 -25.35 -6.90
CA VAL A 88 11.20 -25.78 -6.14
C VAL A 88 10.83 -27.19 -6.56
N ASP A 89 11.01 -28.16 -5.66
CA ASP A 89 10.65 -29.55 -5.92
C ASP A 89 9.62 -30.01 -4.89
N GLY A 90 8.35 -29.97 -5.30
CA GLY A 90 7.22 -30.36 -4.48
C GLY A 90 7.17 -29.60 -3.15
N LYS A 91 7.52 -30.31 -2.06
CA LYS A 91 7.49 -29.74 -0.69
C LYS A 91 8.82 -29.17 -0.23
N LYS A 92 9.82 -29.07 -1.10
CA LYS A 92 11.14 -28.58 -0.75
C LYS A 92 11.54 -27.45 -1.70
N ILE A 93 12.21 -26.47 -1.14
CA ILE A 93 12.85 -25.39 -1.89
C ILE A 93 14.34 -25.55 -1.62
N ASP A 94 15.08 -25.92 -2.65
CA ASP A 94 16.51 -26.08 -2.61
C ASP A 94 17.16 -24.78 -3.08
N ILE A 95 17.98 -24.18 -2.24
CA ILE A 95 18.68 -22.93 -2.53
C ILE A 95 20.17 -23.23 -2.54
N GLN A 96 20.81 -23.01 -3.67
CA GLN A 96 22.24 -23.25 -3.88
C GLN A 96 23.02 -21.95 -3.78
N PHE A 97 23.89 -21.86 -2.80
CA PHE A 97 24.79 -20.73 -2.61
C PHE A 97 26.08 -20.90 -3.44
N PRO A 98 26.72 -19.80 -3.84
CA PRO A 98 27.98 -19.83 -4.58
C PRO A 98 29.06 -20.60 -3.81
N THR A 99 29.74 -21.54 -4.49
CA THR A 99 30.75 -22.40 -3.87
C THR A 99 31.92 -21.62 -3.32
N GLU A 100 32.31 -20.53 -4.00
CA GLU A 100 33.38 -19.62 -3.57
C GLU A 100 33.16 -18.94 -2.22
N MET A 101 31.90 -18.90 -1.74
CA MET A 101 31.54 -18.24 -0.49
C MET A 101 31.45 -19.20 0.71
N LEU A 102 31.44 -20.52 0.49
CA LEU A 102 31.23 -21.51 1.56
C LEU A 102 32.31 -21.49 2.65
N SER A 103 33.54 -21.14 2.29
CA SER A 103 34.65 -20.98 3.24
C SER A 103 34.48 -19.79 4.20
N LYS A 104 33.51 -18.89 3.94
CA LYS A 104 33.33 -17.60 4.65
C LYS A 104 32.22 -17.59 5.68
N ASN A 105 31.74 -18.74 6.14
CA ASN A 105 30.63 -18.86 7.10
C ASN A 105 29.36 -18.11 6.65
N VAL A 106 28.66 -18.71 5.70
CA VAL A 106 27.44 -18.14 5.11
C VAL A 106 26.27 -18.24 6.08
N LYS A 107 25.57 -17.15 6.26
CA LYS A 107 24.27 -17.08 6.99
C LYS A 107 23.27 -16.36 6.10
N ALA A 108 22.06 -16.89 6.02
CA ALA A 108 21.01 -16.33 5.19
C ALA A 108 19.69 -16.22 5.96
N GLU A 109 18.94 -15.19 5.67
CA GLU A 109 17.55 -15.02 6.05
C GLU A 109 16.71 -14.92 4.78
N ILE A 110 15.70 -15.77 4.68
CA ILE A 110 14.86 -15.90 3.51
C ILE A 110 13.46 -15.49 3.88
N LEU A 111 12.96 -14.43 3.27
CA LEU A 111 11.59 -13.94 3.40
C LEU A 111 10.79 -14.39 2.17
N PHE A 112 9.73 -15.14 2.39
CA PHE A 112 8.69 -15.45 1.41
C PHE A 112 7.56 -14.44 1.59
N TYR A 113 7.53 -13.44 0.72
CA TYR A 113 6.55 -12.36 0.75
C TYR A 113 5.37 -12.66 -0.16
N ASN A 114 4.16 -12.57 0.38
CA ASN A 114 2.93 -12.72 -0.39
C ASN A 114 2.23 -11.37 -0.58
N ALA A 115 2.22 -10.85 -1.81
CA ALA A 115 1.63 -9.56 -2.13
C ALA A 115 0.11 -9.48 -1.89
N SER A 116 -0.58 -10.64 -1.85
CA SER A 116 -2.04 -10.69 -1.68
C SER A 116 -2.45 -10.70 -0.21
N GLU A 117 -1.64 -11.29 0.68
CA GLU A 117 -2.00 -11.45 2.07
C GLU A 117 -0.75 -11.48 2.98
N ALA A 118 -0.51 -10.39 3.71
CA ALA A 118 0.64 -10.25 4.61
C ALA A 118 0.71 -11.33 5.73
N LYS A 119 -0.42 -11.97 6.07
CA LYS A 119 -0.44 -13.07 7.04
C LYS A 119 0.24 -14.35 6.52
N ARG A 120 0.48 -14.43 5.23
CA ARG A 120 1.17 -15.56 4.59
C ARG A 120 2.67 -15.35 4.47
N ASP A 121 3.16 -14.20 4.89
CA ASP A 121 4.60 -13.93 4.91
C ASP A 121 5.28 -14.90 5.86
N PHE A 122 6.36 -15.51 5.40
CA PHE A 122 7.11 -16.49 6.15
C PHE A 122 8.60 -16.22 6.04
N THR A 123 9.25 -16.10 7.17
CA THR A 123 10.70 -15.90 7.25
C THR A 123 11.38 -17.13 7.81
N VAL A 124 12.48 -17.54 7.23
CA VAL A 124 13.28 -18.66 7.70
C VAL A 124 14.76 -18.30 7.63
N ALA A 125 15.49 -18.59 8.73
CA ALA A 125 16.94 -18.52 8.73
C ALA A 125 17.52 -19.82 8.16
N CYS A 126 18.57 -19.68 7.36
CA CYS A 126 19.27 -20.80 6.77
C CYS A 126 20.79 -20.64 6.87
N SER A 127 21.45 -21.74 7.09
CA SER A 127 22.90 -21.86 6.96
C SER A 127 23.15 -23.01 5.99
N PRO A 128 23.77 -22.76 4.83
CA PRO A 128 24.02 -23.80 3.86
C PRO A 128 24.96 -24.86 4.41
N ASP A 129 24.82 -26.07 3.91
CA ASP A 129 25.69 -27.18 4.21
C ASP A 129 27.09 -27.04 3.55
N SER A 130 27.93 -28.05 3.68
CA SER A 130 29.27 -28.08 3.07
C SER A 130 29.28 -28.01 1.54
N ASN A 131 28.14 -28.32 0.90
CA ASN A 131 27.95 -28.25 -0.55
C ASN A 131 27.29 -26.92 -0.99
N GLY A 132 26.99 -26.05 -0.06
CA GLY A 132 26.31 -24.79 -0.33
C GLY A 132 24.79 -24.91 -0.48
N LEU A 133 24.22 -26.05 -0.12
CA LEU A 133 22.79 -26.29 -0.26
C LEU A 133 22.05 -25.90 1.03
N CYS A 134 21.00 -25.13 0.86
CA CYS A 134 20.02 -24.84 1.89
C CYS A 134 18.67 -25.38 1.48
N GLN A 135 18.09 -26.26 2.28
CA GLN A 135 16.77 -26.81 2.05
C GLN A 135 15.73 -26.19 2.97
N VAL A 136 14.71 -25.59 2.38
CA VAL A 136 13.57 -25.04 3.09
C VAL A 136 12.34 -25.89 2.83
N ASN A 137 11.64 -26.26 3.89
CA ASN A 137 10.38 -27.01 3.77
C ASN A 137 9.24 -26.06 3.40
N SER A 138 8.67 -26.23 2.20
CA SER A 138 7.54 -25.45 1.70
C SER A 138 6.19 -25.84 2.33
N ALA A 139 6.12 -26.89 3.16
CA ALA A 139 4.87 -27.32 3.79
C ALA A 139 4.22 -26.26 4.69
N LYS A 140 4.96 -25.24 5.10
CA LYS A 140 4.45 -24.08 5.84
C LYS A 140 3.92 -22.96 4.91
N LEU A 141 4.22 -23.02 3.63
CA LEU A 141 3.76 -22.08 2.62
C LEU A 141 2.46 -22.62 2.02
N GLN A 142 1.48 -21.74 1.88
CA GLN A 142 0.24 -22.08 1.18
C GLN A 142 0.46 -22.00 -0.33
N HIS A 143 -0.41 -22.65 -1.12
CA HIS A 143 -0.36 -22.56 -2.58
C HIS A 143 -0.47 -21.10 -3.03
N GLY A 144 0.37 -20.70 -3.95
CA GLY A 144 0.37 -19.34 -4.50
C GLY A 144 1.74 -18.85 -4.94
N VAL A 145 1.76 -17.62 -5.41
CA VAL A 145 2.96 -16.93 -5.87
C VAL A 145 3.56 -16.13 -4.70
N TYR A 146 4.85 -16.33 -4.50
CA TYR A 146 5.62 -15.61 -3.49
C TYR A 146 6.82 -14.92 -4.12
N GLU A 147 7.11 -13.73 -3.65
CA GLU A 147 8.38 -13.07 -3.88
C GLU A 147 9.36 -13.53 -2.79
N MET A 148 10.39 -14.25 -3.20
CA MET A 148 11.42 -14.74 -2.29
C MET A 148 12.55 -13.71 -2.23
N LYS A 149 12.82 -13.20 -1.03
CA LYS A 149 13.89 -12.23 -0.73
C LYS A 149 14.91 -12.91 0.15
N ILE A 150 16.15 -12.97 -0.31
CA ILE A 150 17.24 -13.65 0.38
C ILE A 150 18.28 -12.61 0.77
N ASP A 151 18.34 -12.25 2.04
CA ASP A 151 19.40 -11.44 2.63
C ASP A 151 20.44 -12.39 3.24
N TRP A 152 21.66 -12.35 2.78
CA TRP A 152 22.68 -13.26 3.23
C TRP A 152 24.03 -12.60 3.41
N SER A 153 24.86 -13.19 4.25
CA SER A 153 26.20 -12.68 4.55
C SER A 153 27.25 -13.77 4.44
N ALA A 154 28.43 -13.41 3.95
CA ALA A 154 29.58 -14.25 3.87
C ALA A 154 30.85 -13.46 4.24
N GLY A 155 31.56 -13.89 5.30
CA GLY A 155 32.77 -13.20 5.75
C GLY A 155 32.54 -11.75 6.18
N GLY A 156 31.33 -11.40 6.70
CA GLY A 156 31.00 -10.05 7.14
C GLY A 156 30.53 -9.11 6.01
N VAL A 157 30.43 -9.59 4.77
CA VAL A 157 29.88 -8.83 3.64
C VAL A 157 28.45 -9.28 3.40
N ASN A 158 27.55 -8.33 3.22
CA ASN A 158 26.13 -8.58 2.98
C ASN A 158 25.80 -8.56 1.49
N TYR A 159 24.93 -9.49 1.10
CA TYR A 159 24.44 -9.72 -0.25
C TYR A 159 22.92 -9.80 -0.25
N TYR A 160 22.30 -9.59 -1.40
CA TYR A 160 20.85 -9.65 -1.54
C TYR A 160 20.45 -10.22 -2.89
N ASN A 161 19.57 -11.22 -2.86
CA ASN A 161 18.93 -11.80 -4.03
C ASN A 161 17.41 -11.75 -3.88
N GLU A 162 16.72 -11.62 -4.98
CA GLU A 162 15.27 -11.72 -5.02
C GLU A 162 14.79 -12.48 -6.25
N GLY A 163 13.64 -13.08 -6.15
CA GLY A 163 13.02 -13.79 -7.26
C GLY A 163 11.63 -14.27 -6.92
N THR A 164 10.90 -14.72 -7.93
CA THR A 164 9.53 -15.19 -7.78
C THR A 164 9.50 -16.71 -7.80
N ILE A 165 8.73 -17.31 -6.88
CA ILE A 165 8.46 -18.75 -6.84
C ILE A 165 6.96 -18.99 -6.82
N ASN A 166 6.55 -20.14 -7.35
CA ASN A 166 5.16 -20.59 -7.34
C ASN A 166 5.07 -21.92 -6.58
N ILE A 167 4.32 -21.93 -5.49
CA ILE A 167 4.06 -23.13 -4.68
C ILE A 167 2.74 -23.74 -5.17
N GLN A 168 2.83 -24.96 -5.66
CA GLN A 168 1.70 -25.75 -6.20
C GLN A 168 1.19 -26.77 -5.18
#